data_5348d5aa307a5680a0132a03e0a48274
#
_entry.id   5348d5aa307a5680a0132a03e0a48274
#
_cell.length_a   1.000
_cell.length_b   1.000
_cell.length_c   1.000
_cell.angle_alpha   90.00
_cell.angle_beta   90.00
_cell.angle_gamma   90.00
#
_symmetry.space_group_name_H-M   'P 1'
#
loop_
_entity.id
_entity.type
_entity.pdbx_description
1 polymer ?
#
loop_
_entity_poly.entity_id
_entity_poly.type
_entity_poly.pdbx_seq_one_letter_code
_entity_poly.pdbx_strand_id
1 'polypeptide(L)'
;MSTEYTFIKACWGQPTDYVPVWLMRQAGRYLQCYKDVRAKGGGTFLDLCKDPARAAEVTIQPIDILDADAAILFSDILTPIEPMGMKLDFVPGPVFEDPIRTAADVDALVAVSYTHLRAHET
;
A
#
# COMPACT_ATOMS: atom_id res chain seq x y z
N MET A 1 23.02 -1.37 -5.59
CA MET A 1 21.90 -0.48 -5.99
C MET A 1 22.51 0.69 -6.72
N SER A 2 21.93 1.09 -7.85
CA SER A 2 22.38 2.28 -8.57
C SER A 2 22.08 3.52 -7.72
N THR A 3 23.11 4.36 -7.50
CA THR A 3 22.99 5.67 -6.83
C THR A 3 22.63 6.77 -7.83
N GLU A 4 22.13 6.40 -9.01
CA GLU A 4 21.91 7.30 -10.12
C GLU A 4 20.69 8.22 -9.91
N TYR A 5 19.67 7.72 -9.21
CA TYR A 5 18.44 8.47 -8.98
C TYR A 5 18.58 9.50 -7.86
N THR A 6 18.09 10.71 -8.09
CA THR A 6 18.19 11.86 -7.16
C THR A 6 17.65 11.52 -5.77
N PHE A 7 16.50 10.82 -5.68
CA PHE A 7 15.94 10.40 -4.41
C PHE A 7 16.90 9.49 -3.63
N ILE A 8 17.52 8.52 -4.31
CA ILE A 8 18.48 7.59 -3.69
C ILE A 8 19.73 8.33 -3.22
N LYS A 9 20.27 9.26 -4.02
CA LYS A 9 21.39 10.12 -3.62
C LYS A 9 21.06 10.89 -2.34
N ALA A 10 19.87 11.52 -2.28
CA ALA A 10 19.43 12.25 -1.10
C ALA A 10 19.32 11.36 0.14
N CYS A 11 18.81 10.13 0.02
CA CYS A 11 18.75 9.15 1.11
C CYS A 11 20.15 8.78 1.65
N TRP A 12 21.17 8.81 0.80
CA TRP A 12 22.58 8.59 1.19
C TRP A 12 23.31 9.85 1.63
N GLY A 13 22.62 11.01 1.74
CA GLY A 13 23.24 12.28 2.08
C GLY A 13 24.23 12.81 1.03
N GLN A 14 24.10 12.37 -0.22
CA GLN A 14 24.93 12.81 -1.33
C GLN A 14 24.37 14.11 -1.94
N PRO A 15 25.21 14.96 -2.54
CA PRO A 15 24.75 16.14 -3.24
C PRO A 15 23.78 15.81 -4.38
N THR A 16 22.72 16.61 -4.49
CA THR A 16 21.70 16.49 -5.53
C THR A 16 21.49 17.84 -6.22
N ASP A 17 21.10 17.83 -7.49
CA ASP A 17 20.87 19.04 -8.27
C ASP A 17 19.59 19.77 -7.84
N TYR A 18 18.65 19.04 -7.25
CA TYR A 18 17.40 19.55 -6.68
C TYR A 18 16.97 18.70 -5.48
N VAL A 19 16.02 19.20 -4.71
CA VAL A 19 15.43 18.46 -3.57
C VAL A 19 14.39 17.48 -4.11
N PRO A 20 14.61 16.16 -4.01
CA PRO A 20 13.63 15.19 -4.49
C PRO A 20 12.37 15.18 -3.62
N VAL A 21 11.23 14.96 -4.24
CA VAL A 21 9.92 15.01 -3.60
C VAL A 21 9.16 13.71 -3.79
N TRP A 22 8.54 13.24 -2.74
CA TRP A 22 7.52 12.19 -2.77
C TRP A 22 6.28 12.64 -2.00
N LEU A 23 5.14 12.05 -2.29
CA LEU A 23 3.88 12.38 -1.63
C LEU A 23 3.33 11.14 -0.93
N MET A 24 3.01 11.25 0.35
CA MET A 24 2.46 10.13 1.14
C MET A 24 1.14 9.60 0.55
N ARG A 25 0.32 10.46 -0.04
CA ARG A 25 -0.95 10.09 -0.67
C ARG A 25 -0.92 10.34 -2.17
N GLN A 26 -0.03 9.61 -2.85
CA GLN A 26 0.16 9.70 -4.30
C GLN A 26 -1.03 9.11 -5.06
N ALA A 27 -1.42 7.88 -4.72
CA ALA A 27 -2.57 7.21 -5.30
C ALA A 27 -3.85 7.52 -4.51
N GLY A 28 -4.98 7.64 -5.20
CA GLY A 28 -6.22 7.84 -4.51
C GLY A 28 -7.37 8.33 -5.39
N ARG A 29 -8.54 8.48 -4.78
CA ARG A 29 -9.81 8.85 -5.44
C ARG A 29 -9.81 10.23 -6.11
N TYR A 30 -8.81 11.06 -5.89
CA TYR A 30 -8.65 12.34 -6.59
C TYR A 30 -8.14 12.17 -8.03
N LEU A 31 -7.47 11.04 -8.33
CA LEU A 31 -7.02 10.68 -9.67
C LEU A 31 -8.10 9.89 -10.42
N GLN A 32 -8.40 10.29 -11.65
CA GLN A 32 -9.36 9.58 -12.48
C GLN A 32 -8.86 8.18 -12.86
N CYS A 33 -7.57 8.05 -13.21
CA CYS A 33 -6.94 6.77 -13.54
C CYS A 33 -7.09 5.74 -12.39
N TYR A 34 -6.94 6.16 -11.13
CA TYR A 34 -7.21 5.29 -9.98
C TYR A 34 -8.65 4.80 -9.94
N LYS A 35 -9.63 5.68 -10.20
CA LYS A 35 -11.05 5.29 -10.25
C LYS A 35 -11.31 4.29 -11.37
N ASP A 36 -10.64 4.46 -12.50
CA ASP A 36 -10.79 3.58 -13.67
C ASP A 36 -10.25 2.17 -13.38
N VAL A 37 -9.07 2.06 -12.73
CA VAL A 37 -8.54 0.76 -12.28
C VAL A 37 -9.48 0.10 -11.28
N ARG A 38 -10.02 0.87 -10.33
CA ARG A 38 -11.03 0.37 -9.39
C ARG A 38 -12.27 -0.18 -10.09
N ALA A 39 -12.78 0.54 -11.08
CA ALA A 39 -13.99 0.16 -11.82
C ALA A 39 -13.79 -1.07 -12.69
N LYS A 40 -12.64 -1.17 -13.40
CA LYS A 40 -12.33 -2.28 -14.32
C LYS A 40 -12.23 -3.63 -13.61
N GLY A 41 -11.66 -3.68 -12.43
CA GLY A 41 -11.39 -4.94 -11.73
C GLY A 41 -12.54 -5.44 -10.88
N GLY A 42 -13.55 -4.60 -10.59
CA GLY A 42 -14.59 -4.93 -9.61
C GLY A 42 -14.03 -5.18 -8.22
N GLY A 43 -14.85 -5.77 -7.35
CA GLY A 43 -14.45 -6.20 -6.02
C GLY A 43 -14.26 -5.07 -5.00
N THR A 44 -13.75 -5.44 -3.84
CA THR A 44 -13.51 -4.56 -2.71
C THR A 44 -12.20 -3.78 -2.85
N PHE A 45 -11.93 -2.90 -1.89
CA PHE A 45 -10.64 -2.23 -1.78
C PHE A 45 -9.50 -3.24 -1.49
N LEU A 46 -9.77 -4.25 -0.67
CA LEU A 46 -8.81 -5.31 -0.38
C LEU A 46 -8.46 -6.15 -1.61
N ASP A 47 -9.44 -6.42 -2.48
CA ASP A 47 -9.18 -7.14 -3.74
C ASP A 47 -8.23 -6.36 -4.66
N LEU A 48 -8.33 -5.02 -4.68
CA LEU A 48 -7.38 -4.19 -5.38
C LEU A 48 -5.96 -4.27 -4.78
N CYS A 49 -5.85 -4.24 -3.45
CA CYS A 49 -4.56 -4.36 -2.77
C CYS A 49 -3.91 -5.74 -2.96
N LYS A 50 -4.72 -6.78 -3.10
CA LYS A 50 -4.28 -8.18 -3.27
C LYS A 50 -4.03 -8.58 -4.73
N ASP A 51 -4.37 -7.73 -5.69
CA ASP A 51 -4.10 -7.96 -7.12
C ASP A 51 -2.77 -7.29 -7.51
N PRO A 52 -1.68 -8.06 -7.73
CA PRO A 52 -0.37 -7.49 -8.00
C PRO A 52 -0.33 -6.59 -9.23
N ALA A 53 -1.06 -6.94 -10.29
CA ALA A 53 -1.06 -6.17 -11.52
C ALA A 53 -1.75 -4.81 -11.32
N ARG A 54 -2.92 -4.79 -10.68
CA ARG A 54 -3.64 -3.55 -10.36
C ARG A 54 -2.93 -2.71 -9.32
N ALA A 55 -2.33 -3.33 -8.30
CA ALA A 55 -1.54 -2.62 -7.30
C ALA A 55 -0.31 -1.95 -7.93
N ALA A 56 0.39 -2.64 -8.83
CA ALA A 56 1.50 -2.07 -9.60
C ALA A 56 1.04 -0.90 -10.48
N GLU A 57 -0.05 -1.05 -11.23
CA GLU A 57 -0.61 0.02 -12.05
C GLU A 57 -0.94 1.25 -11.22
N VAL A 58 -1.65 1.10 -10.11
CA VAL A 58 -2.00 2.19 -9.18
C VAL A 58 -0.76 2.82 -8.52
N THR A 59 0.32 2.07 -8.34
CA THR A 59 1.59 2.57 -7.80
C THR A 59 2.30 3.47 -8.81
N ILE A 60 2.29 3.10 -10.09
CA ILE A 60 3.06 3.79 -11.14
C ILE A 60 2.35 5.05 -11.65
N GLN A 61 1.03 4.98 -11.87
CA GLN A 61 0.24 6.09 -12.43
C GLN A 61 0.48 7.46 -11.77
N PRO A 62 0.55 7.58 -10.43
CA PRO A 62 0.81 8.87 -9.78
C PRO A 62 2.19 9.44 -10.12
N ILE A 63 3.19 8.61 -10.35
CA ILE A 63 4.54 9.07 -10.70
C ILE A 63 4.52 9.75 -12.06
N ASP A 64 3.88 9.13 -13.03
CA ASP A 64 3.76 9.68 -14.39
C ASP A 64 2.94 10.99 -14.43
N ILE A 65 1.97 11.14 -13.50
CA ILE A 65 1.07 12.30 -13.47
C ILE A 65 1.66 13.47 -12.64
N LEU A 66 2.30 13.14 -11.51
CA LEU A 66 2.76 14.13 -10.53
C LEU A 66 4.24 14.46 -10.66
N ASP A 67 4.98 13.72 -11.49
CA ASP A 67 6.43 13.83 -11.64
C ASP A 67 7.17 13.75 -10.29
N ALA A 68 6.73 12.84 -9.42
CA ALA A 68 7.35 12.63 -8.12
C ALA A 68 8.57 11.71 -8.22
N ASP A 69 9.57 11.95 -7.38
CA ASP A 69 10.86 11.24 -7.44
C ASP A 69 10.85 9.84 -6.84
N ALA A 70 9.78 9.48 -6.15
CA ALA A 70 9.63 8.14 -5.55
C ALA A 70 8.17 7.69 -5.50
N ALA A 71 7.94 6.43 -5.82
CA ALA A 71 6.65 5.76 -5.69
C ALA A 71 6.50 5.12 -4.30
N ILE A 72 5.27 5.14 -3.79
CA ILE A 72 4.87 4.32 -2.66
C ILE A 72 4.08 3.13 -3.20
N LEU A 73 4.50 1.91 -2.87
CA LEU A 73 3.76 0.71 -3.20
C LEU A 73 2.32 0.84 -2.68
N PHE A 74 1.36 0.72 -3.61
CA PHE A 74 -0.04 0.81 -3.26
C PHE A 74 -0.48 -0.37 -2.40
N SER A 75 -0.93 -0.07 -1.20
CA SER A 75 -1.44 -1.01 -0.22
C SER A 75 -2.26 -0.26 0.84
N ASP A 76 -2.76 -0.99 1.84
CA ASP A 76 -3.34 -0.43 3.06
C ASP A 76 -2.49 -0.78 4.28
N ILE A 77 -2.46 0.11 5.26
CA ILE A 77 -1.72 -0.11 6.52
C ILE A 77 -2.25 -1.30 7.33
N LEU A 78 -3.50 -1.72 7.06
CA LEU A 78 -4.17 -2.83 7.73
C LEU A 78 -3.93 -4.18 7.03
N THR A 79 -3.17 -4.22 5.94
CA THR A 79 -2.86 -5.47 5.22
C THR A 79 -2.32 -6.60 6.13
N PRO A 80 -1.51 -6.34 7.18
CA PRO A 80 -1.05 -7.40 8.09
C PRO A 80 -2.14 -7.99 8.99
N ILE A 81 -3.27 -7.33 9.14
CA ILE A 81 -4.29 -7.70 10.14
C ILE A 81 -5.00 -9.01 9.80
N GLU A 82 -5.28 -9.26 8.52
CA GLU A 82 -5.92 -10.52 8.11
C GLU A 82 -5.03 -11.75 8.38
N PRO A 83 -3.73 -11.76 8.00
CA PRO A 83 -2.82 -12.85 8.37
C PRO A 83 -2.65 -13.03 9.89
N MET A 84 -2.87 -11.98 10.68
CA MET A 84 -2.87 -12.07 12.15
C MET A 84 -4.14 -12.75 12.71
N GLY A 85 -5.10 -13.10 11.85
CA GLY A 85 -6.30 -13.82 12.22
C GLY A 85 -7.54 -12.96 12.41
N MET A 86 -7.48 -11.66 12.16
CA MET A 86 -8.62 -10.77 12.26
C MET A 86 -9.35 -10.65 10.92
N LYS A 87 -10.66 -10.67 10.94
CA LYS A 87 -11.49 -10.39 9.76
C LYS A 87 -11.69 -8.88 9.59
N LEU A 88 -11.33 -8.39 8.44
CA LEU A 88 -11.36 -6.99 8.07
C LEU A 88 -12.15 -6.80 6.78
N ASP A 89 -13.00 -5.78 6.73
CA ASP A 89 -13.67 -5.32 5.51
C ASP A 89 -13.63 -3.78 5.42
N PHE A 90 -13.99 -3.24 4.26
CA PHE A 90 -14.05 -1.80 4.01
C PHE A 90 -15.43 -1.37 3.49
N VAL A 91 -16.29 -0.88 4.40
CA VAL A 91 -17.67 -0.47 4.09
C VAL A 91 -18.07 0.81 4.87
N PRO A 92 -17.85 2.00 4.39
CA PRO A 92 -16.86 2.54 3.44
C PRO A 92 -15.46 2.68 4.04
N GLY A 93 -15.29 2.54 5.35
CA GLY A 93 -14.03 2.52 6.09
C GLY A 93 -13.73 1.12 6.62
N PRO A 94 -12.61 0.94 7.33
CA PRO A 94 -12.27 -0.35 7.90
C PRO A 94 -13.28 -0.78 8.95
N VAL A 95 -13.77 -2.01 8.82
CA VAL A 95 -14.71 -2.65 9.74
C VAL A 95 -14.12 -3.97 10.18
N PHE A 96 -13.94 -4.14 11.48
CA PHE A 96 -13.50 -5.40 12.09
C PHE A 96 -14.72 -6.17 12.58
N GLU A 97 -14.83 -7.46 12.21
CA GLU A 97 -15.91 -8.32 12.68
C GLU A 97 -15.82 -8.47 14.21
N ASP A 98 -14.61 -8.76 14.71
CA ASP A 98 -14.32 -8.93 16.14
C ASP A 98 -13.19 -7.96 16.56
N PRO A 99 -13.50 -6.71 16.95
CA PRO A 99 -12.49 -5.76 17.38
C PRO A 99 -11.88 -6.15 18.72
N ILE A 100 -10.56 -5.95 18.87
CA ILE A 100 -9.81 -6.19 20.10
C ILE A 100 -10.35 -5.32 21.24
N ARG A 101 -10.70 -5.92 22.38
CA ARG A 101 -11.23 -5.24 23.56
C ARG A 101 -10.57 -5.69 24.86
N THR A 102 -9.92 -6.84 24.88
CA THR A 102 -9.32 -7.45 26.06
C THR A 102 -7.88 -7.89 25.79
N ALA A 103 -7.12 -8.15 26.86
CA ALA A 103 -5.78 -8.72 26.72
C ALA A 103 -5.80 -10.11 26.06
N ALA A 104 -6.84 -10.91 26.33
CA ALA A 104 -7.01 -12.22 25.71
C ALA A 104 -7.18 -12.13 24.19
N ASP A 105 -7.83 -11.07 23.68
CA ASP A 105 -7.97 -10.85 22.24
C ASP A 105 -6.60 -10.53 21.59
N VAL A 106 -5.72 -9.80 22.32
CA VAL A 106 -4.35 -9.55 21.90
C VAL A 106 -3.54 -10.84 21.85
N ASP A 107 -3.65 -11.67 22.89
CA ASP A 107 -2.93 -12.94 23.00
C ASP A 107 -3.39 -13.95 21.92
N ALA A 108 -4.61 -13.80 21.40
CA ALA A 108 -5.14 -14.62 20.32
C ALA A 108 -4.58 -14.25 18.93
N LEU A 109 -3.94 -13.09 18.78
CA LEU A 109 -3.37 -12.68 17.50
C LEU A 109 -2.16 -13.55 17.14
N VAL A 110 -2.11 -13.94 15.88
CA VAL A 110 -0.96 -14.68 15.32
C VAL A 110 0.12 -13.69 14.90
N ALA A 111 1.33 -13.85 15.46
CA ALA A 111 2.47 -13.06 14.98
C ALA A 111 2.80 -13.43 13.54
N VAL A 112 2.82 -12.44 12.65
CA VAL A 112 3.12 -12.64 11.23
C VAL A 112 4.49 -12.11 10.90
N SER A 113 5.19 -12.83 10.00
CA SER A 113 6.41 -12.37 9.35
C SER A 113 6.10 -11.95 7.92
N TYR A 114 7.05 -11.29 7.26
CA TYR A 114 6.90 -10.92 5.85
C TYR A 114 6.66 -12.14 4.93
N THR A 115 7.09 -13.35 5.33
CA THR A 115 6.83 -14.59 4.59
C THR A 115 5.35 -14.96 4.57
N HIS A 116 4.61 -14.69 5.64
CA HIS A 116 3.16 -14.86 5.67
C HIS A 116 2.46 -13.86 4.75
N LEU A 117 2.95 -12.61 4.70
CA LEU A 117 2.40 -11.58 3.82
C LEU A 117 2.59 -11.94 2.34
N ARG A 118 3.75 -12.53 1.97
CA ARG A 118 4.01 -12.98 0.59
C ARG A 118 3.18 -14.18 0.16
N ALA A 119 2.71 -15.01 1.08
CA ALA A 119 1.87 -16.17 0.74
C ALA A 119 0.49 -15.78 0.17
N HIS A 120 0.10 -14.53 0.30
CA HIS A 120 -1.12 -13.97 -0.30
C HIS A 120 -0.89 -13.32 -1.67
N GLU A 121 0.35 -13.33 -2.17
CA GLU A 121 0.75 -12.74 -3.45
C GLU A 121 0.77 -13.75 -4.64
N THR A 122 0.34 -15.00 -4.40
CA THR A 122 0.31 -16.05 -5.44
C THR A 122 -1.08 -16.43 -5.88
#